data_dce01a4cb625310878bac8203130ba02
#
_entry.id   dce01a4cb625310878bac8203130ba02
#
_cell.length_a   1.000
_cell.length_b   1.000
_cell.length_c   1.000
_cell.angle_alpha   90.00
_cell.angle_beta   90.00
_cell.angle_gamma   90.00
#
_symmetry.space_group_name_H-M   'P 1'
#
loop_
_entity.id
_entity.type
_entity.pdbx_description
1 polymer ?
#
loop_
_entity_poly.entity_id
_entity_poly.type
_entity_poly.pdbx_seq_one_letter_code
_entity_poly.pdbx_strand_id
1 'polypeptide(L)'
;SMTNPPAARQILHEVFGYPEFRGRQERIVNTLAGGESLLVLMPTGGGKSLCYQIPALMREGVAVVVSPLIALMNDQVAGLHAAGVAAACVHSGTHPDEVRQIAEDIARGRLKLLYVAPERLVNERFLRFLDQNTISLFAIDEAHCVSQWGHDFRPEYQQLGLLAERYPDIPRIALTATADAETR
;
A
#
# COMPACT_ATOMS: atom_id res chain seq x y z
N SER A 1 -23.86 -16.27 -5.75
CA SER A 1 -22.97 -17.36 -5.40
C SER A 1 -21.83 -16.84 -4.54
N MET A 2 -21.60 -17.57 -3.55
CA MET A 2 -20.54 -17.26 -2.61
C MET A 2 -19.22 -17.80 -3.14
N THR A 3 -18.60 -17.03 -4.02
CA THR A 3 -17.24 -17.37 -4.40
C THR A 3 -16.31 -16.95 -3.28
N ASN A 4 -15.50 -17.85 -2.79
CA ASN A 4 -14.46 -17.51 -1.85
C ASN A 4 -13.49 -16.55 -2.52
N PRO A 5 -12.96 -15.55 -1.79
CA PRO A 5 -11.92 -14.71 -2.34
C PRO A 5 -10.73 -15.59 -2.75
N PRO A 6 -10.00 -15.20 -3.80
CA PRO A 6 -8.84 -15.98 -4.23
C PRO A 6 -7.84 -16.09 -3.10
N ALA A 7 -7.26 -17.27 -2.94
CA ALA A 7 -6.23 -17.51 -1.94
C ALA A 7 -4.96 -16.75 -2.28
N ALA A 8 -4.21 -16.40 -1.26
CA ALA A 8 -2.96 -15.64 -1.42
C ALA A 8 -2.00 -16.33 -2.41
N ARG A 9 -1.88 -17.64 -2.34
CA ARG A 9 -1.00 -18.41 -3.23
C ARG A 9 -1.43 -18.34 -4.68
N GLN A 10 -2.74 -18.34 -4.92
CA GLN A 10 -3.29 -18.22 -6.26
C GLN A 10 -2.94 -16.88 -6.87
N ILE A 11 -3.08 -15.79 -6.12
CA ILE A 11 -2.73 -14.46 -6.60
C ILE A 11 -1.23 -14.37 -6.86
N LEU A 12 -0.42 -14.88 -5.94
CA LEU A 12 1.04 -14.89 -6.09
C LEU A 12 1.44 -15.57 -7.40
N HIS A 13 0.84 -16.70 -7.73
CA HIS A 13 1.15 -17.47 -8.92
C HIS A 13 0.55 -16.86 -10.18
N GLU A 14 -0.74 -16.59 -10.18
CA GLU A 14 -1.46 -16.18 -11.40
C GLU A 14 -1.24 -14.73 -11.77
N VAL A 15 -1.14 -13.83 -10.79
CA VAL A 15 -0.99 -12.41 -11.04
C VAL A 15 0.50 -12.01 -11.11
N PHE A 16 1.28 -12.45 -10.14
CA PHE A 16 2.67 -12.04 -10.01
C PHE A 16 3.68 -13.03 -10.58
N GLY A 17 3.26 -14.25 -10.89
CA GLY A 17 4.10 -15.23 -11.56
C GLY A 17 5.14 -15.91 -10.68
N TYR A 18 5.02 -15.81 -9.37
CA TYR A 18 5.95 -16.48 -8.46
C TYR A 18 5.43 -17.83 -8.02
N PRO A 19 6.29 -18.85 -7.97
CA PRO A 19 5.85 -20.20 -7.59
C PRO A 19 5.60 -20.35 -6.11
N GLU A 20 6.31 -19.61 -5.26
CA GLU A 20 6.23 -19.77 -3.81
C GLU A 20 6.47 -18.44 -3.11
N PHE A 21 5.87 -18.29 -1.93
CA PHE A 21 6.22 -17.21 -1.02
C PHE A 21 7.61 -17.44 -0.43
N ARG A 22 8.27 -16.36 -0.04
CA ARG A 22 9.57 -16.39 0.60
C ARG A 22 9.46 -15.93 2.05
N GLY A 23 10.18 -16.64 2.93
CA GLY A 23 10.28 -16.24 4.33
C GLY A 23 8.91 -16.02 4.98
N ARG A 24 8.69 -14.84 5.51
CA ARG A 24 7.47 -14.49 6.25
C ARG A 24 6.34 -13.94 5.38
N GLN A 25 6.54 -13.86 4.07
CA GLN A 25 5.56 -13.19 3.18
C GLN A 25 4.14 -13.74 3.32
N GLU A 26 3.98 -15.05 3.30
CA GLU A 26 2.64 -15.66 3.36
C GLU A 26 1.92 -15.32 4.66
N ARG A 27 2.63 -15.39 5.77
CA ARG A 27 2.08 -15.04 7.08
C ARG A 27 1.64 -13.58 7.13
N ILE A 28 2.49 -12.68 6.63
CA ILE A 28 2.19 -11.25 6.57
C ILE A 28 0.96 -10.99 5.70
N VAL A 29 0.93 -11.58 4.50
CA VAL A 29 -0.18 -11.43 3.57
C VAL A 29 -1.49 -11.87 4.20
N ASN A 30 -1.51 -13.06 4.79
CA ASN A 30 -2.74 -13.60 5.37
C ASN A 30 -3.19 -12.81 6.61
N THR A 31 -2.25 -12.33 7.41
CA THR A 31 -2.56 -11.51 8.59
C THR A 31 -3.23 -10.20 8.17
N LEU A 32 -2.63 -9.50 7.22
CA LEU A 32 -3.16 -8.22 6.74
C LEU A 32 -4.50 -8.43 6.00
N ALA A 33 -4.58 -9.45 5.16
CA ALA A 33 -5.82 -9.78 4.45
C ALA A 33 -6.95 -10.13 5.41
N GLY A 34 -6.62 -10.68 6.55
CA GLY A 34 -7.59 -11.00 7.61
C GLY A 34 -8.04 -9.79 8.44
N GLY A 35 -7.47 -8.62 8.19
CA GLY A 35 -7.89 -7.38 8.87
C GLY A 35 -7.01 -6.96 10.03
N GLU A 36 -5.88 -7.60 10.25
CA GLU A 36 -4.97 -7.24 11.34
C GLU A 36 -3.84 -6.34 10.84
N SER A 37 -3.50 -5.33 11.65
CA SER A 37 -2.43 -4.39 11.33
C SER A 37 -1.06 -4.92 11.72
N LEU A 38 -0.02 -4.50 10.98
CA LEU A 38 1.34 -5.01 11.12
C LEU A 38 2.38 -3.91 11.00
N LEU A 39 3.47 -4.07 11.74
CA LEU A 39 4.71 -3.36 11.49
C LEU A 39 5.74 -4.40 11.05
N VAL A 40 6.29 -4.24 9.85
CA VAL A 40 7.18 -5.24 9.25
C VAL A 40 8.56 -4.65 8.99
N LEU A 41 9.56 -5.33 9.52
CA LEU A 41 10.96 -5.02 9.26
C LEU A 41 11.48 -6.08 8.28
N MET A 42 11.86 -5.63 7.09
CA MET A 42 12.37 -6.53 6.05
C MET A 42 13.59 -5.92 5.39
N PRO A 43 14.51 -6.75 4.89
CA PRO A 43 15.60 -6.23 4.08
C PRO A 43 15.08 -5.58 2.80
N THR A 44 15.81 -4.56 2.31
CA THR A 44 15.49 -3.93 1.04
C THR A 44 15.60 -4.93 -0.08
N GLY A 45 14.74 -4.76 -1.09
CA GLY A 45 14.80 -5.49 -2.34
C GLY A 45 13.74 -6.55 -2.45
N GLY A 46 13.73 -7.61 -1.97
CA GLY A 46 12.95 -8.71 -2.41
C GLY A 46 11.56 -8.87 -1.80
N GLY A 47 10.53 -8.59 -2.58
CA GLY A 47 9.19 -9.02 -2.28
C GLY A 47 8.47 -8.29 -1.15
N LYS A 48 9.02 -7.16 -0.72
CA LYS A 48 8.40 -6.34 0.32
C LYS A 48 7.03 -5.82 -0.11
N SER A 49 6.91 -5.37 -1.35
CA SER A 49 5.66 -4.82 -1.88
C SER A 49 4.56 -5.87 -2.02
N LEU A 50 4.91 -7.13 -2.23
CA LEU A 50 3.91 -8.21 -2.28
C LEU A 50 3.14 -8.31 -0.98
N CYS A 51 3.74 -7.95 0.13
CA CYS A 51 3.12 -8.04 1.46
C CYS A 51 1.85 -7.19 1.58
N TYR A 52 1.73 -6.10 0.81
CA TYR A 52 0.50 -5.32 0.79
C TYR A 52 -0.24 -5.44 -0.54
N GLN A 53 0.46 -5.71 -1.65
CA GLN A 53 -0.18 -5.81 -2.96
C GLN A 53 -1.13 -7.00 -3.05
N ILE A 54 -0.72 -8.14 -2.52
CA ILE A 54 -1.57 -9.33 -2.55
C ILE A 54 -2.80 -9.15 -1.64
N PRO A 55 -2.68 -8.69 -0.39
CA PRO A 55 -3.86 -8.39 0.42
C PRO A 55 -4.79 -7.36 -0.23
N ALA A 56 -4.24 -6.37 -0.95
CA ALA A 56 -5.07 -5.42 -1.68
C ALA A 56 -5.98 -6.10 -2.70
N LEU A 57 -5.49 -7.17 -3.33
CA LEU A 57 -6.28 -7.93 -4.30
C LEU A 57 -7.24 -8.92 -3.64
N MET A 58 -7.01 -9.25 -2.37
CA MET A 58 -7.88 -10.16 -1.62
C MET A 58 -9.05 -9.45 -0.95
N ARG A 59 -8.90 -8.16 -0.66
CA ARG A 59 -9.90 -7.38 0.08
C ARG A 59 -10.67 -6.47 -0.84
N GLU A 60 -11.91 -6.16 -0.45
CA GLU A 60 -12.75 -5.23 -1.19
C GLU A 60 -12.27 -3.79 -0.98
N GLY A 61 -12.31 -2.99 -2.03
CA GLY A 61 -11.96 -1.58 -1.97
C GLY A 61 -10.59 -1.28 -2.58
N VAL A 62 -10.15 -0.04 -2.40
CA VAL A 62 -8.85 0.41 -2.89
C VAL A 62 -7.85 0.46 -1.75
N ALA A 63 -6.67 -0.08 -1.98
CA ALA A 63 -5.55 0.04 -1.03
C ALA A 63 -4.86 1.37 -1.25
N VAL A 64 -4.63 2.11 -0.18
CA VAL A 64 -3.91 3.39 -0.23
C VAL A 64 -2.49 3.14 0.27
N VAL A 65 -1.53 3.36 -0.61
CA VAL A 65 -0.11 3.12 -0.33
C VAL A 65 0.63 4.45 -0.27
N VAL A 66 1.22 4.73 0.87
CA VAL A 66 1.97 5.97 1.09
C VAL A 66 3.45 5.67 0.85
N SER A 67 4.06 6.42 -0.06
CA SER A 67 5.49 6.27 -0.36
C SER A 67 6.14 7.65 -0.50
N PRO A 68 7.33 7.85 0.08
CA PRO A 68 7.99 9.15 0.01
C PRO A 68 8.69 9.44 -1.31
N LEU A 69 8.83 8.44 -2.17
CA LEU A 69 9.64 8.55 -3.39
C LEU A 69 8.78 8.42 -4.64
N ILE A 70 8.63 9.50 -5.40
CA ILE A 70 7.79 9.53 -6.61
C ILE A 70 8.27 8.53 -7.65
N ALA A 71 9.58 8.43 -7.87
CA ALA A 71 10.13 7.47 -8.84
C ALA A 71 9.75 6.04 -8.47
N LEU A 72 9.81 5.71 -7.20
CA LEU A 72 9.43 4.38 -6.72
C LEU A 72 7.94 4.11 -6.91
N MET A 73 7.10 5.10 -6.66
CA MET A 73 5.66 4.96 -6.90
C MET A 73 5.38 4.66 -8.37
N ASN A 74 6.01 5.40 -9.29
CA ASN A 74 5.83 5.18 -10.71
C ASN A 74 6.26 3.77 -11.13
N ASP A 75 7.38 3.29 -10.61
CA ASP A 75 7.86 1.94 -10.89
C ASP A 75 6.90 0.87 -10.38
N GLN A 76 6.36 1.05 -9.18
CA GLN A 76 5.40 0.12 -8.61
C GLN A 76 4.11 0.07 -9.44
N VAL A 77 3.61 1.24 -9.84
CA VAL A 77 2.41 1.31 -10.67
C VAL A 77 2.64 0.64 -12.03
N ALA A 78 3.79 0.89 -12.65
CA ALA A 78 4.13 0.25 -13.93
C ALA A 78 4.18 -1.27 -13.80
N GLY A 79 4.78 -1.77 -12.72
CA GLY A 79 4.84 -3.21 -12.46
C GLY A 79 3.47 -3.83 -12.26
N LEU A 80 2.58 -3.14 -11.57
CA LEU A 80 1.21 -3.60 -11.36
C LEU A 80 0.43 -3.61 -12.67
N HIS A 81 0.57 -2.58 -13.49
CA HIS A 81 -0.06 -2.56 -14.82
C HIS A 81 0.43 -3.73 -15.68
N ALA A 82 1.71 -4.03 -15.64
CA ALA A 82 2.27 -5.17 -16.37
C ALA A 82 1.68 -6.49 -15.91
N ALA A 83 1.26 -6.58 -14.64
CA ALA A 83 0.62 -7.76 -14.07
C ALA A 83 -0.92 -7.74 -14.27
N GLY A 84 -1.45 -6.74 -14.94
CA GLY A 84 -2.89 -6.63 -15.20
C GLY A 84 -3.70 -6.05 -14.04
N VAL A 85 -3.05 -5.39 -13.11
CA VAL A 85 -3.71 -4.81 -11.92
C VAL A 85 -3.91 -3.30 -12.11
N ALA A 86 -5.13 -2.84 -11.84
CA ALA A 86 -5.46 -1.43 -11.92
C ALA A 86 -4.86 -0.67 -10.73
N ALA A 87 -3.89 0.17 -11.01
CA ALA A 87 -3.20 0.98 -10.03
C ALA A 87 -2.92 2.37 -10.58
N ALA A 88 -2.80 3.34 -9.70
CA ALA A 88 -2.48 4.72 -10.08
C ALA A 88 -1.64 5.37 -8.99
N CYS A 89 -1.00 6.49 -9.33
CA CYS A 89 -0.29 7.26 -8.35
C CYS A 89 -0.66 8.75 -8.47
N VAL A 90 -0.74 9.42 -7.32
CA VAL A 90 -1.07 10.84 -7.25
C VAL A 90 0.02 11.53 -6.44
N HIS A 91 0.64 12.52 -7.05
CA HIS A 91 1.64 13.37 -6.41
C HIS A 91 1.48 14.82 -6.90
N SER A 92 2.32 15.73 -6.44
CA SER A 92 2.21 17.14 -6.76
C SER A 92 2.26 17.45 -8.26
N GLY A 93 2.91 16.59 -9.04
CA GLY A 93 3.02 16.75 -10.50
C GLY A 93 1.90 16.11 -11.30
N THR A 94 0.94 15.47 -10.66
CA THR A 94 -0.16 14.81 -11.37
C THR A 94 -1.15 15.85 -11.90
N HIS A 95 -1.48 15.75 -13.19
CA HIS A 95 -2.41 16.69 -13.81
C HIS A 95 -3.80 16.60 -13.18
N PRO A 96 -4.51 17.73 -12.96
CA PRO A 96 -5.84 17.71 -12.35
C PRO A 96 -6.86 16.82 -13.05
N ASP A 97 -6.80 16.71 -14.37
CA ASP A 97 -7.70 15.82 -15.12
C ASP A 97 -7.46 14.35 -14.79
N GLU A 98 -6.20 13.99 -14.61
CA GLU A 98 -5.83 12.64 -14.21
C GLU A 98 -6.30 12.35 -12.77
N VAL A 99 -6.15 13.32 -11.86
CA VAL A 99 -6.64 13.18 -10.49
C VAL A 99 -8.14 12.93 -10.48
N ARG A 100 -8.90 13.67 -11.31
CA ARG A 100 -10.35 13.47 -11.41
C ARG A 100 -10.70 12.09 -11.93
N GLN A 101 -9.97 11.60 -12.95
CA GLN A 101 -10.20 10.27 -13.50
C GLN A 101 -9.92 9.19 -12.47
N ILE A 102 -8.83 9.34 -11.70
CA ILE A 102 -8.49 8.41 -10.63
C ILE A 102 -9.60 8.39 -9.58
N ALA A 103 -10.08 9.57 -9.17
CA ALA A 103 -11.15 9.66 -8.19
C ALA A 103 -12.42 8.96 -8.67
N GLU A 104 -12.76 9.12 -9.96
CA GLU A 104 -13.91 8.43 -10.54
C GLU A 104 -13.71 6.93 -10.57
N ASP A 105 -12.51 6.47 -10.93
CA ASP A 105 -12.20 5.03 -10.95
C ASP A 105 -12.32 4.41 -9.55
N ILE A 106 -11.89 5.13 -8.52
CA ILE A 106 -12.05 4.69 -7.14
C ILE A 106 -13.53 4.61 -6.76
N ALA A 107 -14.29 5.66 -7.06
CA ALA A 107 -15.72 5.71 -6.73
C ALA A 107 -16.51 4.58 -7.41
N ARG A 108 -16.07 4.15 -8.59
CA ARG A 108 -16.72 3.07 -9.34
C ARG A 108 -16.14 1.69 -9.05
N GLY A 109 -15.20 1.59 -8.12
CA GLY A 109 -14.61 0.31 -7.74
C GLY A 109 -13.67 -0.29 -8.79
N ARG A 110 -13.09 0.54 -9.66
CA ARG A 110 -12.22 0.09 -10.75
C ARG A 110 -10.73 0.16 -10.42
N LEU A 111 -10.36 0.76 -9.30
CA LEU A 111 -8.95 0.88 -8.91
C LEU A 111 -8.66 0.01 -7.70
N LYS A 112 -7.56 -0.75 -7.75
CA LYS A 112 -7.19 -1.64 -6.65
C LYS A 112 -6.12 -1.05 -5.73
N LEU A 113 -5.20 -0.24 -6.26
CA LEU A 113 -4.16 0.39 -5.46
C LEU A 113 -3.98 1.85 -5.90
N LEU A 114 -3.89 2.72 -4.90
CA LEU A 114 -3.59 4.14 -5.09
C LEU A 114 -2.33 4.48 -4.31
N TYR A 115 -1.29 4.88 -5.02
CA TYR A 115 -0.03 5.33 -4.42
C TYR A 115 -0.06 6.85 -4.25
N VAL A 116 0.26 7.32 -3.06
CA VAL A 116 0.24 8.76 -2.75
C VAL A 116 1.50 9.16 -1.99
N ALA A 117 1.87 10.43 -2.13
CA ALA A 117 2.92 11.01 -1.32
C ALA A 117 2.42 11.24 0.11
N PRO A 118 3.32 11.25 1.11
CA PRO A 118 2.93 11.38 2.52
C PRO A 118 2.09 12.62 2.84
N GLU A 119 2.29 13.73 2.14
CA GLU A 119 1.57 14.98 2.35
C GLU A 119 0.06 14.84 2.15
N ARG A 120 -0.37 13.84 1.39
CA ARG A 120 -1.79 13.61 1.15
C ARG A 120 -2.54 13.24 2.43
N LEU A 121 -1.86 12.57 3.36
CA LEU A 121 -2.51 12.13 4.59
C LEU A 121 -2.78 13.27 5.58
N VAL A 122 -2.16 14.43 5.37
CA VAL A 122 -2.45 15.63 6.17
C VAL A 122 -3.35 16.61 5.42
N ASN A 123 -3.81 16.24 4.23
CA ASN A 123 -4.71 17.05 3.42
C ASN A 123 -6.15 16.66 3.75
N GLU A 124 -6.90 17.58 4.36
CA GLU A 124 -8.26 17.28 4.83
C GLU A 124 -9.22 16.94 3.69
N ARG A 125 -9.03 17.57 2.53
CA ARG A 125 -9.85 17.30 1.36
C ARG A 125 -9.65 15.86 0.88
N PHE A 126 -8.40 15.39 0.87
CA PHE A 126 -8.09 14.02 0.51
C PHE A 126 -8.68 13.03 1.52
N LEU A 127 -8.56 13.33 2.80
CA LEU A 127 -9.12 12.46 3.85
C LEU A 127 -10.65 12.37 3.74
N ARG A 128 -11.32 13.49 3.45
CA ARG A 128 -12.77 13.45 3.23
C ARG A 128 -13.14 12.61 2.02
N PHE A 129 -12.32 12.63 0.98
CA PHE A 129 -12.52 11.74 -0.16
C PHE A 129 -12.40 10.28 0.25
N LEU A 130 -11.40 9.94 1.04
CA LEU A 130 -11.24 8.57 1.55
C LEU A 130 -12.43 8.14 2.40
N ASP A 131 -12.96 9.05 3.21
CA ASP A 131 -14.12 8.77 4.07
C ASP A 131 -15.35 8.30 3.28
N GLN A 132 -15.46 8.71 2.04
CA GLN A 132 -16.61 8.44 1.17
C GLN A 132 -16.43 7.17 0.33
N ASN A 133 -15.31 6.50 0.44
CA ASN A 133 -15.00 5.35 -0.40
C ASN A 133 -14.61 4.14 0.43
N THR A 134 -14.68 2.96 -0.18
CA THR A 134 -14.27 1.72 0.50
C THR A 134 -12.76 1.55 0.36
N ILE A 135 -12.06 1.58 1.48
CA ILE A 135 -10.61 1.42 1.55
C ILE A 135 -10.32 0.02 2.08
N SER A 136 -9.53 -0.74 1.35
CA SER A 136 -9.21 -2.12 1.75
C SER A 136 -8.14 -2.16 2.84
N LEU A 137 -7.11 -1.35 2.71
CA LEU A 137 -6.00 -1.28 3.67
C LEU A 137 -5.20 0.00 3.44
N PHE A 138 -4.37 0.33 4.41
CA PHE A 138 -3.34 1.35 4.26
C PHE A 138 -1.97 0.70 4.35
N ALA A 139 -1.05 1.09 3.47
CA ALA A 139 0.34 0.67 3.55
C ALA A 139 1.23 1.90 3.58
N ILE A 140 2.18 1.93 4.50
CA ILE A 140 3.21 2.96 4.54
C ILE A 140 4.52 2.29 4.18
N ASP A 141 4.95 2.52 2.94
CA ASP A 141 6.17 1.92 2.41
C ASP A 141 7.36 2.84 2.64
N GLU A 142 8.52 2.23 2.79
CA GLU A 142 9.76 2.98 3.02
C GLU A 142 9.69 3.92 4.22
N ALA A 143 9.03 3.49 5.30
CA ALA A 143 8.82 4.33 6.48
C ALA A 143 10.13 4.86 7.06
N HIS A 144 11.22 4.12 6.90
CA HIS A 144 12.55 4.51 7.39
C HIS A 144 13.13 5.72 6.65
N CYS A 145 12.69 6.02 5.44
CA CYS A 145 13.28 7.08 4.61
C CYS A 145 13.13 8.46 5.23
N VAL A 146 12.06 8.70 5.96
CA VAL A 146 11.82 9.99 6.58
C VAL A 146 12.75 10.22 7.76
N SER A 147 13.07 9.17 8.51
CA SER A 147 13.98 9.27 9.65
C SER A 147 15.42 9.52 9.24
N GLN A 148 15.78 9.26 7.98
CA GLN A 148 17.14 9.51 7.46
C GLN A 148 17.50 11.00 7.39
N TRP A 149 16.52 11.89 7.53
CA TRP A 149 16.76 13.33 7.44
C TRP A 149 17.19 13.94 8.76
N GLY A 150 17.53 13.10 9.73
CA GLY A 150 18.19 13.53 10.95
C GLY A 150 17.31 14.23 11.97
N HIS A 151 16.02 14.08 11.87
CA HIS A 151 15.08 14.66 12.83
C HIS A 151 14.57 13.60 13.79
N ASP A 152 14.37 13.98 15.04
CA ASP A 152 13.65 13.14 16.01
C ASP A 152 12.20 12.96 15.62
N PHE A 153 11.74 13.80 14.73
CA PHE A 153 10.41 13.78 14.21
C PHE A 153 10.24 12.57 13.28
N ARG A 154 9.19 11.80 13.50
CA ARG A 154 8.89 10.61 12.73
C ARG A 154 7.49 10.72 12.14
N PRO A 155 7.35 11.47 11.02
CA PRO A 155 6.02 11.70 10.44
C PRO A 155 5.29 10.43 10.05
N GLU A 156 6.02 9.39 9.64
CA GLU A 156 5.41 8.11 9.27
C GLU A 156 4.70 7.46 10.44
N TYR A 157 5.24 7.61 11.66
CA TYR A 157 4.57 7.08 12.85
C TYR A 157 3.38 7.94 13.25
N GLN A 158 3.48 9.24 13.04
CA GLN A 158 2.34 10.13 13.26
C GLN A 158 1.22 9.83 12.28
N GLN A 159 1.57 9.53 11.03
CA GLN A 159 0.61 9.14 10.01
C GLN A 159 -0.09 7.84 10.38
N LEU A 160 0.66 6.86 10.91
CA LEU A 160 0.05 5.63 11.40
C LEU A 160 -0.97 5.91 12.50
N GLY A 161 -0.61 6.78 13.44
CA GLY A 161 -1.52 7.18 14.52
C GLY A 161 -2.77 7.87 13.99
N LEU A 162 -2.59 8.78 13.04
CA LEU A 162 -3.71 9.47 12.41
C LEU A 162 -4.66 8.50 11.71
N LEU A 163 -4.11 7.56 10.97
CA LEU A 163 -4.90 6.56 10.27
C LEU A 163 -5.61 5.61 11.24
N ALA A 164 -4.94 5.23 12.33
CA ALA A 164 -5.54 4.38 13.34
C ALA A 164 -6.71 5.06 14.03
N GLU A 165 -6.61 6.36 14.25
CA GLU A 165 -7.64 7.15 14.89
C GLU A 165 -8.84 7.36 13.98
N ARG A 166 -8.58 7.72 12.73
CA ARG A 166 -9.65 8.05 11.78
C ARG A 166 -10.28 6.81 11.15
N TYR A 167 -9.50 5.75 10.95
CA TYR A 167 -9.97 4.54 10.28
C TYR A 167 -9.61 3.30 11.12
N PRO A 168 -10.20 3.17 12.33
CA PRO A 168 -9.80 2.09 13.24
C PRO A 168 -10.09 0.68 12.70
N ASP A 169 -11.07 0.55 11.80
CA ASP A 169 -11.47 -0.76 11.28
C ASP A 169 -10.73 -1.16 10.00
N ILE A 170 -9.89 -0.28 9.46
CA ILE A 170 -9.13 -0.56 8.25
C ILE A 170 -7.72 -1.00 8.64
N PRO A 171 -7.28 -2.19 8.21
CA PRO A 171 -5.94 -2.68 8.57
C PRO A 171 -4.84 -1.84 7.94
N ARG A 172 -3.73 -1.74 8.65
CA ARG A 172 -2.57 -0.95 8.25
C ARG A 172 -1.32 -1.79 8.32
N ILE A 173 -0.43 -1.55 7.37
CA ILE A 173 0.90 -2.13 7.41
C ILE A 173 1.94 -1.04 7.19
N ALA A 174 2.95 -1.02 8.03
CA ALA A 174 4.13 -0.19 7.81
C ALA A 174 5.29 -1.10 7.50
N LEU A 175 6.00 -0.76 6.44
CA LEU A 175 7.14 -1.53 5.95
C LEU A 175 8.38 -0.66 6.02
N THR A 176 9.41 -1.17 6.67
CA THR A 176 10.66 -0.44 6.78
C THR A 176 11.83 -1.41 6.57
N ALA A 177 12.90 -0.89 5.97
CA ALA A 177 14.09 -1.68 5.76
C ALA A 177 14.89 -1.79 7.07
N THR A 178 15.51 -2.95 7.28
CA THR A 178 16.43 -3.15 8.39
C THR A 178 17.85 -2.90 7.90
N ALA A 179 18.58 -2.03 8.59
CA ALA A 179 19.99 -1.76 8.24
C ALA A 179 20.87 -2.99 8.46
N ASP A 180 20.55 -3.80 9.45
CA ASP A 180 21.33 -4.99 9.80
C ASP A 180 21.36 -6.03 8.68
N ALA A 181 20.28 -6.15 7.94
CA ALA A 181 20.19 -7.13 6.85
C ALA A 181 21.12 -6.79 5.69
N GLU A 182 21.47 -5.53 5.52
CA GLU A 182 22.34 -5.07 4.45
C GLU A 182 23.83 -5.30 4.74
N THR A 183 24.18 -5.37 6.00
CA THR A 183 25.58 -5.54 6.40
C THR A 183 25.97 -7.01 6.54
N ARG A 184 25.06 -7.88 6.37
CA ARG A 184 25.25 -9.33 6.50
C ARG A 184 25.22 -10.01 5.15
#